data_12d0e89df42880c3c2815bf6755669f2
#
_entry.id   12d0e89df42880c3c2815bf6755669f2
#
_cell.length_a   1.000
_cell.length_b   1.000
_cell.length_c   1.000
_cell.angle_alpha   90.00
_cell.angle_beta   90.00
_cell.angle_gamma   90.00
#
_symmetry.space_group_name_H-M   'P 1'
#
loop_
_entity.id
_entity.type
_entity.pdbx_description
1 polymer ?
#
loop_
_entity_poly.entity_id
_entity_poly.type
_entity_poly.pdbx_seq_one_letter_code
_entity_poly.pdbx_strand_id
1 'polypeptide(L)'
;METKNIMIVGVGGQGTLLTSRILGGIIKAGGFDVKLSEVHGMAQRGGSVVTFVRYGDKVYEPIVEEGQADVLIAFEKLEAMRYAHFLKKDGVMIVNDQRMDPMTVVTGVAEYPENILDTLKKDHKVVSIDAMDLSLIHISEPTRLDVIS
;
A
#
# COMPACT_ATOMS: atom_id res chain seq x y z
N MET A 1 12.60 -12.41 -17.15
CA MET A 1 11.97 -12.27 -15.83
C MET A 1 10.48 -12.01 -15.99
N GLU A 2 9.68 -12.69 -15.23
CA GLU A 2 8.25 -12.44 -15.19
C GLU A 2 7.94 -11.06 -14.58
N THR A 3 6.95 -10.36 -15.14
CA THR A 3 6.53 -9.06 -14.60
C THR A 3 5.99 -9.20 -13.19
N LYS A 4 6.49 -8.39 -12.28
CA LYS A 4 6.01 -8.31 -10.91
C LYS A 4 5.10 -7.10 -10.73
N ASN A 5 4.09 -7.27 -9.90
CA ASN A 5 3.04 -6.29 -9.71
C ASN A 5 2.94 -5.90 -8.25
N ILE A 6 3.15 -4.62 -7.98
CA ILE A 6 2.97 -4.04 -6.65
C ILE A 6 1.81 -3.06 -6.72
N MET A 7 0.92 -3.16 -5.77
CA MET A 7 -0.19 -2.25 -5.64
C MET A 7 -0.06 -1.51 -4.31
N ILE A 8 -0.16 -0.19 -4.36
CA ILE A 8 -0.09 0.66 -3.17
C ILE A 8 -1.42 1.38 -3.02
N VAL A 9 -2.06 1.17 -1.89
CA VAL A 9 -3.38 1.75 -1.62
C VAL A 9 -3.34 2.56 -0.34
N GLY A 10 -4.18 3.57 -0.28
CA GLY A 10 -4.29 4.43 0.88
C GLY A 10 -5.32 5.52 0.68
N VAL A 11 -5.27 6.49 1.56
CA VAL A 11 -6.13 7.67 1.52
C VAL A 11 -5.30 8.85 1.02
N GLY A 12 -5.92 9.75 0.29
CA GLY A 12 -5.26 10.94 -0.23
C GLY A 12 -4.50 11.70 0.86
N GLY A 13 -3.24 12.02 0.59
CA GLY A 13 -2.37 12.70 1.55
C GLY A 13 -1.47 11.81 2.39
N GLN A 14 -1.58 10.47 2.26
CA GLN A 14 -0.75 9.54 3.04
C GLN A 14 0.63 9.25 2.44
N GLY A 15 0.96 9.82 1.27
CA GLY A 15 2.27 9.65 0.67
C GLY A 15 2.40 8.42 -0.23
N THR A 16 1.30 7.88 -0.72
CA THR A 16 1.31 6.71 -1.62
C THR A 16 2.08 6.97 -2.90
N LEU A 17 1.91 8.16 -3.49
CA LEU A 17 2.62 8.54 -4.70
C LEU A 17 4.12 8.66 -4.47
N LEU A 18 4.53 9.27 -3.37
CA LEU A 18 5.94 9.38 -3.02
C LEU A 18 6.57 8.00 -2.85
N THR A 19 5.89 7.09 -2.15
CA THR A 19 6.34 5.72 -1.97
C THR A 19 6.51 5.01 -3.31
N SER A 20 5.56 5.16 -4.22
CA SER A 20 5.65 4.55 -5.54
C SER A 20 6.83 5.08 -6.35
N ARG A 21 7.11 6.36 -6.26
CA ARG A 21 8.26 6.99 -6.94
C ARG A 21 9.58 6.50 -6.38
N ILE A 22 9.69 6.37 -5.07
CA ILE A 22 10.89 5.83 -4.42
C ILE A 22 11.11 4.38 -4.84
N LEU A 23 10.09 3.55 -4.76
CA LEU A 23 10.18 2.14 -5.20
C LEU A 23 10.53 2.04 -6.67
N GLY A 24 9.85 2.81 -7.53
CA GLY A 24 10.12 2.82 -8.96
C GLY A 24 11.55 3.23 -9.27
N GLY A 25 12.07 4.22 -8.56
CA GLY A 25 13.47 4.67 -8.71
C GLY A 25 14.47 3.59 -8.34
N ILE A 26 14.24 2.90 -7.23
CA ILE A 26 15.10 1.81 -6.76
C ILE A 26 15.09 0.66 -7.77
N ILE A 27 13.91 0.27 -8.22
CA ILE A 27 13.75 -0.83 -9.18
C ILE A 27 14.41 -0.50 -10.52
N LYS A 28 14.23 0.74 -11.00
CA LYS A 28 14.84 1.20 -12.24
C LYS A 28 16.37 1.21 -12.13
N ALA A 29 16.89 1.64 -10.99
CA ALA A 29 18.33 1.62 -10.72
C ALA A 29 18.90 0.19 -10.73
N GLY A 30 18.06 -0.81 -10.43
CA GLY A 30 18.43 -2.23 -10.53
C GLY A 30 18.42 -2.79 -11.95
N GLY A 31 18.11 -1.98 -12.95
CA GLY A 31 18.15 -2.38 -14.36
C GLY A 31 16.84 -2.90 -14.94
N PHE A 32 15.72 -2.76 -14.20
CA PHE A 32 14.42 -3.24 -14.66
C PHE A 32 13.62 -2.15 -15.37
N ASP A 33 12.74 -2.57 -16.27
CA ASP A 33 11.71 -1.71 -16.82
C ASP A 33 10.60 -1.52 -15.78
N VAL A 34 10.15 -0.29 -15.57
CA VAL A 34 9.15 0.05 -14.54
C VAL A 34 8.06 0.91 -15.16
N LYS A 35 6.82 0.57 -14.87
CA LYS A 35 5.67 1.42 -15.19
C LYS A 35 4.93 1.78 -13.90
N LEU A 36 4.61 3.05 -13.77
CA LEU A 36 3.85 3.59 -12.65
C LEU A 36 2.53 4.14 -13.17
N SER A 37 1.47 3.91 -12.41
CA SER A 37 0.15 4.49 -12.72
C SER A 37 -0.56 4.80 -11.41
N GLU A 38 -1.21 5.95 -11.35
CA GLU A 38 -1.98 6.36 -10.19
C GLU A 38 -3.43 6.62 -10.57
N VAL A 39 -4.35 6.09 -9.78
CA VAL A 39 -5.79 6.28 -9.95
C VAL A 39 -6.33 6.96 -8.71
N HIS A 40 -6.95 8.11 -8.90
CA HIS A 40 -7.59 8.87 -7.83
C HIS A 40 -9.10 8.68 -7.86
N GLY A 41 -9.72 8.63 -6.67
CA GLY A 41 -11.15 8.83 -6.56
C GLY A 41 -11.53 10.29 -6.82
N MET A 42 -12.82 10.56 -6.83
CA MET A 42 -13.36 11.90 -7.10
C MET A 42 -12.93 12.95 -6.09
N ALA A 43 -12.64 12.56 -4.84
CA ALA A 43 -12.19 13.45 -3.79
C ALA A 43 -10.67 13.34 -3.62
N GLN A 44 -9.94 14.45 -3.80
CA GLN A 44 -8.48 14.48 -3.68
C GLN A 44 -8.00 14.37 -2.24
N ARG A 45 -8.82 14.71 -1.27
CA ARG A 45 -8.53 14.54 0.17
C ARG A 45 -9.56 13.61 0.79
N GLY A 46 -9.07 12.60 1.52
CA GLY A 46 -9.91 11.62 2.16
C GLY A 46 -10.49 10.56 1.25
N GLY A 47 -10.21 10.61 -0.06
CA GLY A 47 -10.62 9.59 -1.03
C GLY A 47 -9.58 8.50 -1.20
N SER A 48 -10.01 7.33 -1.68
CA SER A 48 -9.09 6.22 -1.99
C SER A 48 -8.12 6.60 -3.10
N VAL A 49 -6.87 6.25 -2.91
CA VAL A 49 -5.81 6.41 -3.90
C VAL A 49 -5.17 5.06 -4.15
N VAL A 50 -5.04 4.69 -5.42
CA VAL A 50 -4.42 3.44 -5.83
C VAL A 50 -3.26 3.75 -6.76
N THR A 51 -2.10 3.20 -6.46
CA THR A 51 -0.92 3.32 -7.30
C THR A 51 -0.44 1.94 -7.70
N PHE A 52 -0.21 1.73 -8.98
CA PHE A 52 0.34 0.50 -9.51
C PHE A 52 1.80 0.69 -9.84
N VAL A 53 2.64 -0.27 -9.40
CA VAL A 53 4.05 -0.35 -9.76
C VAL A 53 4.28 -1.71 -10.41
N ARG A 54 4.57 -1.71 -11.69
CA ARG A 54 4.86 -2.94 -12.43
C ARG A 54 6.29 -2.90 -12.95
N TYR A 55 7.00 -4.00 -12.78
CA TYR A 55 8.39 -4.06 -13.20
C TYR A 55 8.78 -5.45 -13.70
N GLY A 56 9.81 -5.48 -14.53
CA GLY A 56 10.34 -6.71 -15.11
C GLY A 56 11.34 -6.37 -16.20
N ASP A 57 11.60 -7.32 -17.08
CA ASP A 57 12.49 -7.09 -18.22
C ASP A 57 11.86 -6.11 -19.22
N LYS A 58 10.56 -6.25 -19.44
CA LYS A 58 9.78 -5.35 -20.27
C LYS A 58 8.35 -5.29 -19.76
N VAL A 59 7.82 -4.10 -19.54
CA VAL A 59 6.45 -3.89 -19.10
C VAL A 59 5.70 -3.04 -20.12
N TYR A 60 4.62 -3.56 -20.65
CA TYR A 60 3.83 -2.89 -21.70
C TYR A 60 2.65 -2.10 -21.15
N GLU A 61 2.05 -2.56 -20.05
CA GLU A 61 0.88 -1.93 -19.45
C GLU A 61 1.12 -1.57 -17.99
N PRO A 62 0.67 -0.36 -17.54
CA PRO A 62 0.92 0.07 -16.17
C PRO A 62 -0.11 -0.44 -15.15
N ILE A 63 -1.23 -1.02 -15.59
CA ILE A 63 -2.34 -1.38 -14.71
C ILE A 63 -2.24 -2.83 -14.27
N VAL A 64 -2.49 -3.08 -12.98
CA VAL A 64 -2.59 -4.41 -12.39
C VAL A 64 -4.04 -4.85 -12.39
N GLU A 65 -4.31 -6.05 -12.87
CA GLU A 65 -5.64 -6.64 -12.86
C GLU A 65 -5.94 -7.33 -11.52
N GLU A 66 -7.21 -7.56 -11.25
CA GLU A 66 -7.66 -8.29 -10.07
C GLU A 66 -6.99 -9.66 -9.99
N GLY A 67 -6.55 -10.04 -8.80
CA GLY A 67 -5.88 -11.31 -8.57
C GLY A 67 -4.45 -11.39 -9.09
N GLN A 68 -3.85 -10.28 -9.53
CA GLN A 68 -2.53 -10.27 -10.14
C GLN A 68 -1.45 -9.55 -9.32
N ALA A 69 -1.81 -8.93 -8.21
CA ALA A 69 -0.82 -8.24 -7.38
C ALA A 69 0.03 -9.24 -6.60
N ASP A 70 1.34 -9.16 -6.75
CA ASP A 70 2.28 -9.94 -5.96
C ASP A 70 2.39 -9.40 -4.53
N VAL A 71 2.36 -8.07 -4.40
CA VAL A 71 2.41 -7.37 -3.12
C VAL A 71 1.36 -6.27 -3.11
N LEU A 72 0.60 -6.19 -2.03
CA LEU A 72 -0.31 -5.09 -1.76
C LEU A 72 0.21 -4.34 -0.53
N ILE A 73 0.55 -3.08 -0.70
CA ILE A 73 0.97 -2.20 0.40
C ILE A 73 -0.19 -1.26 0.70
N ALA A 74 -0.72 -1.33 1.91
CA ALA A 74 -1.85 -0.51 2.32
C ALA A 74 -1.45 0.41 3.47
N PHE A 75 -1.68 1.69 3.30
CA PHE A 75 -1.36 2.70 4.31
C PHE A 75 -2.48 2.87 5.33
N GLU A 76 -3.64 2.24 5.08
CA GLU A 76 -4.81 2.32 5.94
C GLU A 76 -5.57 0.98 5.89
N LYS A 77 -6.12 0.55 7.03
CA LYS A 77 -6.71 -0.79 7.17
C LYS A 77 -7.92 -1.04 6.27
N LEU A 78 -8.83 -0.08 6.20
CA LEU A 78 -10.02 -0.23 5.37
C LEU A 78 -9.67 -0.31 3.88
N GLU A 79 -8.68 0.45 3.45
CA GLU A 79 -8.20 0.39 2.07
C GLU A 79 -7.57 -0.97 1.76
N ALA A 80 -6.88 -1.58 2.73
CA ALA A 80 -6.38 -2.95 2.59
C ALA A 80 -7.52 -3.93 2.32
N MET A 81 -8.60 -3.84 3.09
CA MET A 81 -9.78 -4.68 2.92
C MET A 81 -10.46 -4.43 1.58
N ARG A 82 -10.58 -3.16 1.19
CA ARG A 82 -11.23 -2.74 -0.05
C ARG A 82 -10.57 -3.33 -1.29
N TYR A 83 -9.24 -3.44 -1.29
CA TYR A 83 -8.44 -3.87 -2.44
C TYR A 83 -7.81 -5.25 -2.27
N ALA A 84 -8.17 -5.99 -1.23
CA ALA A 84 -7.61 -7.32 -0.96
C ALA A 84 -7.80 -8.30 -2.13
N HIS A 85 -8.88 -8.15 -2.89
CA HIS A 85 -9.18 -9.02 -4.03
C HIS A 85 -8.21 -8.86 -5.22
N PHE A 86 -7.39 -7.83 -5.21
CA PHE A 86 -6.32 -7.67 -6.20
C PHE A 86 -5.13 -8.56 -5.93
N LEU A 87 -4.96 -9.03 -4.69
CA LEU A 87 -3.80 -9.81 -4.31
C LEU A 87 -3.87 -11.22 -4.89
N LYS A 88 -2.73 -11.71 -5.41
CA LYS A 88 -2.60 -13.12 -5.81
C LYS A 88 -2.84 -14.03 -4.62
N LYS A 89 -3.20 -15.28 -4.89
CA LYS A 89 -3.42 -16.29 -3.87
C LYS A 89 -2.22 -16.47 -2.93
N ASP A 90 -1.02 -16.40 -3.47
CA ASP A 90 0.24 -16.52 -2.72
C ASP A 90 0.96 -15.18 -2.53
N GLY A 91 0.27 -14.08 -2.79
CA GLY A 91 0.79 -12.74 -2.59
C GLY A 91 0.89 -12.34 -1.13
N VAL A 92 1.61 -11.25 -0.89
CA VAL A 92 1.82 -10.71 0.46
C VAL A 92 1.17 -9.35 0.59
N MET A 93 0.46 -9.15 1.69
CA MET A 93 -0.15 -7.88 2.05
C MET A 93 0.63 -7.23 3.19
N ILE A 94 1.07 -6.00 3.00
CA ILE A 94 1.75 -5.21 4.02
C ILE A 94 0.80 -4.07 4.40
N VAL A 95 0.34 -4.05 5.64
CA VAL A 95 -0.67 -3.09 6.10
C VAL A 95 -0.14 -2.24 7.22
N ASN A 96 -0.23 -0.93 7.07
CA ASN A 96 -0.03 -0.01 8.17
C ASN A 96 -1.27 -0.02 9.06
N ASP A 97 -1.09 -0.34 10.33
CA ASP A 97 -2.19 -0.46 11.30
C ASP A 97 -2.67 0.93 11.72
N GLN A 98 -3.30 1.62 10.79
CA GLN A 98 -3.89 2.93 11.00
C GLN A 98 -5.33 2.95 10.52
N ARG A 99 -6.12 3.79 11.16
CA ARG A 99 -7.51 4.05 10.81
C ARG A 99 -7.66 5.50 10.39
N MET A 100 -8.20 5.72 9.20
CA MET A 100 -8.62 7.03 8.74
C MET A 100 -10.05 6.92 8.24
N ASP A 101 -10.98 7.50 8.97
CA ASP A 101 -12.40 7.36 8.68
C ASP A 101 -12.75 8.04 7.34
N PRO A 102 -13.35 7.30 6.39
CA PRO A 102 -13.86 7.93 5.19
C PRO A 102 -15.06 8.82 5.50
N MET A 103 -15.42 9.69 4.59
CA MET A 103 -16.49 10.65 4.79
C MET A 103 -17.82 9.99 5.18
N THR A 104 -18.10 8.82 4.64
CA THR A 104 -19.31 8.06 4.98
C THR A 104 -19.35 7.64 6.45
N VAL A 105 -18.19 7.37 7.04
CA VAL A 105 -18.09 7.06 8.48
C VAL A 105 -18.18 8.32 9.32
N VAL A 106 -17.48 9.39 8.90
CA VAL A 106 -17.50 10.67 9.59
C VAL A 106 -18.93 11.24 9.67
N THR A 107 -19.69 11.11 8.60
CA THR A 107 -21.07 11.61 8.54
C THR A 107 -22.11 10.67 9.18
N GLY A 108 -21.70 9.48 9.60
CA GLY A 108 -22.58 8.50 10.24
C GLY A 108 -23.40 7.65 9.28
N VAL A 109 -23.16 7.74 7.97
CA VAL A 109 -23.87 6.93 6.97
C VAL A 109 -23.43 5.47 7.00
N ALA A 110 -22.16 5.23 7.38
CA ALA A 110 -21.60 3.88 7.47
C ALA A 110 -20.78 3.75 8.75
N GLU A 111 -20.53 2.51 9.16
CA GLU A 111 -19.66 2.20 10.27
C GLU A 111 -18.30 1.69 9.76
N TYR A 112 -17.23 2.05 10.49
CA TYR A 112 -15.91 1.51 10.20
C TYR A 112 -15.88 0.05 10.65
N PRO A 113 -15.51 -0.89 9.77
CA PRO A 113 -15.49 -2.31 10.13
C PRO A 113 -14.53 -2.59 11.29
N GLU A 114 -14.92 -3.53 12.14
CA GLU A 114 -14.08 -4.01 13.24
C GLU A 114 -13.24 -5.21 12.79
N ASN A 115 -12.13 -5.45 13.47
CA ASN A 115 -11.30 -6.63 13.29
C ASN A 115 -10.81 -6.85 11.85
N ILE A 116 -10.50 -5.77 11.15
CA ILE A 116 -10.07 -5.83 9.74
C ILE A 116 -8.83 -6.71 9.58
N LEU A 117 -7.78 -6.50 10.40
CA LEU A 117 -6.55 -7.26 10.29
C LEU A 117 -6.77 -8.75 10.55
N ASP A 118 -7.57 -9.09 11.55
CA ASP A 118 -7.89 -10.48 11.85
C ASP A 118 -8.65 -11.14 10.70
N THR A 119 -9.57 -10.42 10.09
CA THR A 119 -10.32 -10.90 8.94
C THR A 119 -9.40 -11.14 7.74
N LEU A 120 -8.50 -10.21 7.46
CA LEU A 120 -7.56 -10.34 6.35
C LEU A 120 -6.58 -11.50 6.55
N LYS A 121 -6.12 -11.71 7.78
CA LYS A 121 -5.17 -12.79 8.10
C LYS A 121 -5.74 -14.18 7.91
N LYS A 122 -7.07 -14.33 7.88
CA LYS A 122 -7.71 -15.63 7.62
C LYS A 122 -7.47 -16.09 6.17
N ASP A 123 -7.45 -15.17 5.22
CA ASP A 123 -7.42 -15.49 3.80
C ASP A 123 -6.11 -15.10 3.12
N HIS A 124 -5.29 -14.27 3.75
CA HIS A 124 -4.11 -13.68 3.15
C HIS A 124 -2.90 -13.75 4.08
N LYS A 125 -1.71 -13.74 3.47
CA LYS A 125 -0.47 -13.54 4.21
C LYS A 125 -0.32 -12.04 4.47
N VAL A 126 -0.50 -11.63 5.73
CA VAL A 126 -0.52 -10.21 6.13
C VAL A 126 0.65 -9.93 7.06
N VAL A 127 1.40 -8.88 6.73
CA VAL A 127 2.41 -8.28 7.61
C VAL A 127 1.86 -6.92 8.03
N SER A 128 1.59 -6.75 9.32
CA SER A 128 1.11 -5.48 9.85
C SER A 128 2.24 -4.72 10.51
N ILE A 129 2.29 -3.42 10.28
CA ILE A 129 3.24 -2.50 10.91
C ILE A 129 2.46 -1.34 11.50
N ASP A 130 3.04 -0.73 12.54
CA ASP A 130 2.55 0.54 13.06
C ASP A 130 3.60 1.60 12.77
N ALA A 131 3.40 2.33 11.67
CA ALA A 131 4.36 3.33 11.23
C ALA A 131 4.47 4.49 12.23
N MET A 132 3.41 4.79 12.97
CA MET A 132 3.44 5.82 13.99
C MET A 132 4.35 5.42 15.16
N ASP A 133 4.23 4.18 15.65
CA ASP A 133 5.12 3.65 16.69
C ASP A 133 6.56 3.63 16.22
N LEU A 134 6.82 3.19 14.99
CA LEU A 134 8.16 3.20 14.43
C LEU A 134 8.74 4.61 14.36
N SER A 135 7.94 5.59 13.96
CA SER A 135 8.34 6.98 13.93
C SER A 135 8.68 7.50 15.31
N LEU A 136 7.90 7.18 16.33
CA LEU A 136 8.17 7.56 17.72
C LEU A 136 9.43 6.92 18.27
N ILE A 137 9.68 5.66 17.93
CA ILE A 137 10.93 4.96 18.32
C ILE A 137 12.13 5.66 17.68
N HIS A 138 12.06 6.05 16.43
CA HIS A 138 13.13 6.77 15.75
C HIS A 138 13.40 8.15 16.36
N ILE A 139 12.37 8.85 16.79
CA ILE A 139 12.51 10.14 17.46
C ILE A 139 13.20 9.97 18.84
N SER A 140 12.86 8.91 19.57
CA SER A 140 13.40 8.67 20.92
C SER A 140 14.79 8.02 20.91
N GLU A 141 15.18 7.36 19.83
CA GLU A 141 16.49 6.66 19.72
C GLU A 141 17.20 7.00 18.39
N PRO A 142 17.52 8.28 18.14
CA PRO A 142 18.13 8.68 16.87
C PRO A 142 19.51 8.06 16.62
N THR A 143 20.26 7.77 17.68
CA THR A 143 21.59 7.16 17.59
C THR A 143 21.52 5.75 16.97
N ARG A 144 20.43 5.05 17.19
CA ARG A 144 20.22 3.71 16.67
C ARG A 144 20.05 3.69 15.15
N LEU A 145 19.46 4.74 14.60
CA LEU A 145 19.32 4.92 13.15
C LEU A 145 20.69 5.13 12.50
N ASP A 146 21.55 5.90 13.13
CA ASP A 146 22.90 6.19 12.61
C ASP A 146 23.75 4.92 12.54
N VAL A 147 23.52 3.97 13.43
CA VAL A 147 24.24 2.69 13.45
C VAL A 147 23.72 1.74 12.38
N ILE A 148 22.45 1.82 12.03
CA ILE A 148 21.80 0.93 11.05
C ILE A 148 22.00 1.44 9.62
N SER A 149 22.05 2.73 9.43
CA SER A 149 22.28 3.34 8.13
C SER A 149 23.76 3.32 7.76
#